data_93ed6f390116df89ad172bdaaa45bafa
#
_entry.id   93ed6f390116df89ad172bdaaa45bafa
#
_cell.length_a   1.000
_cell.length_b   1.000
_cell.length_c   1.000
_cell.angle_alpha   90.00
_cell.angle_beta   90.00
_cell.angle_gamma   90.00
#
_symmetry.space_group_name_H-M   'P 1'
#
loop_
_entity.id
_entity.type
_entity.pdbx_description
1 polymer ?
#
loop_
_entity_poly.entity_id
_entity_poly.type
_entity_poly.pdbx_seq_one_letter_code
_entity_poly.pdbx_strand_id
1 'polypeptide(L)'
;MWYIIIIGITLCAAALLFSSCSQGLWNSKEGVDWRGVSVVAHRAGAGVAPENSLAAVDKALSVGVDGIEVDVHLTADGELVVCHDNTIERTTNGKGCISEMTLEEIRTYRIVAADGTITEEPLPTLGDVLWRINGRCRVLVEVKRTKNAERVAKALINEVALYQAAGWVAVQSFDTEVLAHIHRLGHPFPIEKLFYFKVPFLPLAYDGSLARFNFSKYDYISSFNFHYKYISPRLVKKIHSCGKSIKVWTLDGPKELPMLPVDAVITDRPDLWER
;
A
#
# COMPACT_ATOMS: atom_id res chain seq x y z
N MET A 1 12.42 -38.22 -2.34
CA MET A 1 10.93 -38.14 -2.32
C MET A 1 10.36 -37.97 -0.90
N TRP A 2 10.95 -38.56 0.14
CA TRP A 2 10.47 -38.44 1.54
C TRP A 2 10.73 -37.08 2.23
N TYR A 3 11.79 -36.38 1.88
CA TYR A 3 12.14 -35.08 2.49
C TYR A 3 11.18 -33.93 2.12
N ILE A 4 10.58 -33.96 0.93
CA ILE A 4 9.63 -32.92 0.46
C ILE A 4 8.29 -33.05 1.18
N ILE A 5 7.90 -34.29 1.52
CA ILE A 5 6.63 -34.57 2.25
C ILE A 5 6.72 -34.11 3.72
N ILE A 6 7.88 -34.27 4.36
CA ILE A 6 8.06 -33.84 5.77
C ILE A 6 8.07 -32.31 5.90
N ILE A 7 8.64 -31.57 4.94
CA ILE A 7 8.61 -30.11 4.94
C ILE A 7 7.20 -29.56 4.66
N GLY A 8 6.43 -30.23 3.80
CA GLY A 8 5.04 -29.86 3.53
C GLY A 8 4.11 -30.07 4.75
N ILE A 9 4.29 -31.14 5.49
CA ILE A 9 3.48 -31.47 6.67
C ILE A 9 3.82 -30.53 7.84
N THR A 10 5.08 -30.17 8.03
CA THR A 10 5.52 -29.22 9.07
C THR A 10 5.04 -27.80 8.81
N LEU A 11 4.98 -27.36 7.55
CA LEU A 11 4.43 -26.04 7.18
C LEU A 11 2.90 -25.98 7.37
N CYS A 12 2.16 -27.06 7.05
CA CYS A 12 0.73 -27.13 7.29
C CYS A 12 0.40 -27.21 8.80
N ALA A 13 1.19 -27.95 9.60
CA ALA A 13 1.00 -28.02 11.05
C ALA A 13 1.30 -26.68 11.73
N ALA A 14 2.30 -25.93 11.26
CA ALA A 14 2.55 -24.58 11.72
C ALA A 14 1.39 -23.63 11.40
N ALA A 15 0.78 -23.71 10.21
CA ALA A 15 -0.37 -22.90 9.83
C ALA A 15 -1.62 -23.20 10.68
N LEU A 16 -1.85 -24.46 11.04
CA LEU A 16 -2.99 -24.88 11.89
C LEU A 16 -2.81 -24.51 13.38
N LEU A 17 -1.59 -24.53 13.89
CA LEU A 17 -1.30 -24.08 15.26
C LEU A 17 -1.40 -22.54 15.40
N PHE A 18 -1.20 -21.79 14.32
CA PHE A 18 -1.39 -20.34 14.28
C PHE A 18 -2.87 -19.92 14.30
N SER A 19 -3.75 -20.70 13.68
CA SER A 19 -5.20 -20.45 13.68
C SER A 19 -5.80 -20.56 15.08
N SER A 20 -5.28 -21.44 15.94
CA SER A 20 -5.83 -21.66 17.30
C SER A 20 -5.27 -20.69 18.35
N CYS A 21 -4.07 -20.14 18.16
CA CYS A 21 -3.45 -19.23 19.13
C CYS A 21 -3.90 -17.77 18.95
N SER A 22 -4.36 -17.38 17.75
CA SER A 22 -4.87 -16.04 17.50
C SER A 22 -6.32 -15.83 17.95
N GLN A 23 -7.11 -16.87 18.08
CA GLN A 23 -8.51 -16.76 18.50
C GLN A 23 -8.72 -16.51 20.01
N GLY A 24 -7.73 -16.75 20.84
CA GLY A 24 -7.83 -16.59 22.31
C GLY A 24 -7.62 -15.15 22.83
N LEU A 25 -7.08 -14.25 22.04
CA LEU A 25 -6.75 -12.87 22.45
C LEU A 25 -7.75 -11.81 21.96
N TRP A 26 -8.81 -12.22 21.22
CA TRP A 26 -9.68 -11.31 20.48
C TRP A 26 -11.08 -11.13 21.09
N ASN A 27 -11.36 -11.67 22.26
CA ASN A 27 -12.68 -11.64 22.90
C ASN A 27 -12.80 -10.60 24.02
N SER A 28 -12.44 -9.34 23.82
CA SER A 28 -12.93 -8.25 24.67
C SER A 28 -14.02 -7.47 23.91
N LYS A 29 -15.23 -7.44 24.50
CA LYS A 29 -16.42 -6.77 23.97
C LYS A 29 -16.38 -5.24 24.10
N GLU A 30 -15.28 -4.65 24.50
CA GLU A 30 -15.11 -3.21 24.55
C GLU A 30 -14.51 -2.75 23.22
N GLY A 31 -15.21 -1.83 22.54
CA GLY A 31 -14.78 -1.26 21.26
C GLY A 31 -13.40 -0.62 21.39
N VAL A 32 -12.51 -0.92 20.46
CA VAL A 32 -11.20 -0.27 20.39
C VAL A 32 -11.41 1.21 20.10
N ASP A 33 -10.78 2.08 20.90
CA ASP A 33 -10.74 3.51 20.59
C ASP A 33 -9.74 3.75 19.43
N TRP A 34 -10.26 3.88 18.22
CA TRP A 34 -9.48 4.12 17.00
C TRP A 34 -9.25 5.59 16.68
N ARG A 35 -9.76 6.53 17.52
CA ARG A 35 -9.74 7.98 17.23
C ARG A 35 -8.33 8.58 17.13
N GLY A 36 -7.32 7.88 17.64
CA GLY A 36 -5.91 8.26 17.48
C GLY A 36 -5.20 7.64 16.28
N VAL A 37 -5.90 6.81 15.48
CA VAL A 37 -5.32 6.09 14.34
C VAL A 37 -5.63 6.83 13.05
N SER A 38 -4.62 7.07 12.21
CA SER A 38 -4.82 7.69 10.90
C SER A 38 -5.54 6.74 9.94
N VAL A 39 -6.51 7.26 9.19
CA VAL A 39 -7.27 6.50 8.17
C VAL A 39 -6.78 6.86 6.78
N VAL A 40 -6.30 5.87 6.04
CA VAL A 40 -5.79 6.00 4.68
C VAL A 40 -6.70 5.22 3.72
N ALA A 41 -7.27 5.90 2.73
CA ALA A 41 -8.13 5.28 1.73
C ALA A 41 -7.29 4.47 0.74
N HIS A 42 -7.37 3.13 0.77
CA HIS A 42 -6.67 2.20 -0.10
C HIS A 42 -7.18 2.31 -1.54
N ARG A 43 -6.26 2.48 -2.50
CA ARG A 43 -6.60 2.75 -3.92
C ARG A 43 -7.61 3.88 -4.06
N ALA A 44 -7.44 4.91 -3.25
CA ALA A 44 -8.36 6.04 -3.09
C ALA A 44 -9.77 5.69 -2.54
N GLY A 45 -9.97 4.49 -1.98
CA GLY A 45 -11.26 4.03 -1.46
C GLY A 45 -11.98 3.08 -2.40
N ALA A 46 -11.34 1.95 -2.73
CA ALA A 46 -11.83 0.95 -3.69
C ALA A 46 -13.23 0.38 -3.38
N GLY A 47 -13.68 0.44 -2.13
CA GLY A 47 -15.01 -0.02 -1.71
C GLY A 47 -16.13 1.04 -1.83
N VAL A 48 -15.81 2.28 -2.23
CA VAL A 48 -16.79 3.39 -2.31
C VAL A 48 -16.84 4.05 -3.69
N ALA A 49 -15.83 3.83 -4.54
CA ALA A 49 -15.79 4.32 -5.92
C ALA A 49 -14.83 3.43 -6.73
N PRO A 50 -14.75 3.56 -8.07
CA PRO A 50 -13.79 2.80 -8.87
C PRO A 50 -12.36 3.03 -8.37
N GLU A 51 -11.64 1.96 -8.06
CA GLU A 51 -10.29 2.02 -7.48
C GLU A 51 -9.33 2.87 -8.32
N ASN A 52 -8.43 3.61 -7.65
CA ASN A 52 -7.38 4.37 -8.30
C ASN A 52 -7.88 5.41 -9.33
N SER A 53 -9.12 5.88 -9.20
CA SER A 53 -9.74 6.92 -10.06
C SER A 53 -9.74 8.29 -9.37
N LEU A 54 -9.92 9.37 -10.13
CA LEU A 54 -10.13 10.70 -9.54
C LEU A 54 -11.48 10.81 -8.84
N ALA A 55 -12.49 10.09 -9.31
CA ALA A 55 -13.78 9.97 -8.62
C ALA A 55 -13.61 9.36 -7.21
N ALA A 56 -12.75 8.34 -7.06
CA ALA A 56 -12.42 7.77 -5.75
C ALA A 56 -11.66 8.76 -4.87
N VAL A 57 -10.70 9.51 -5.43
CA VAL A 57 -10.00 10.60 -4.73
C VAL A 57 -10.99 11.63 -4.18
N ASP A 58 -11.93 12.10 -5.00
CA ASP A 58 -12.95 13.07 -4.58
C ASP A 58 -13.83 12.51 -3.47
N LYS A 59 -14.20 11.23 -3.58
CA LYS A 59 -15.01 10.55 -2.56
C LYS A 59 -14.25 10.44 -1.23
N ALA A 60 -12.99 10.00 -1.25
CA ALA A 60 -12.16 9.92 -0.06
C ALA A 60 -11.97 11.29 0.62
N LEU A 61 -11.72 12.33 -0.17
CA LEU A 61 -11.64 13.70 0.34
C LEU A 61 -12.96 14.18 0.98
N SER A 62 -14.11 13.79 0.41
CA SER A 62 -15.43 14.13 0.97
C SER A 62 -15.72 13.43 2.30
N VAL A 63 -15.15 12.25 2.52
CA VAL A 63 -15.23 11.50 3.79
C VAL A 63 -14.32 12.12 4.86
N GLY A 64 -13.28 12.85 4.46
CA GLY A 64 -12.35 13.49 5.39
C GLY A 64 -11.26 12.55 5.92
N VAL A 65 -10.70 11.71 5.06
CA VAL A 65 -9.58 10.81 5.41
C VAL A 65 -8.29 11.57 5.71
N ASP A 66 -7.39 10.97 6.50
CA ASP A 66 -6.05 11.53 6.77
C ASP A 66 -5.10 11.37 5.60
N GLY A 67 -5.34 10.36 4.77
CA GLY A 67 -4.51 10.09 3.61
C GLY A 67 -5.25 9.29 2.55
N ILE A 68 -4.70 9.32 1.35
CA ILE A 68 -5.15 8.55 0.19
C ILE A 68 -3.96 7.74 -0.28
N GLU A 69 -4.15 6.45 -0.44
CA GLU A 69 -3.15 5.56 -1.02
C GLU A 69 -3.50 5.30 -2.49
N VAL A 70 -2.48 5.29 -3.34
CA VAL A 70 -2.60 4.97 -4.77
C VAL A 70 -1.40 4.16 -5.26
N ASP A 71 -1.66 3.30 -6.24
CA ASP A 71 -0.65 2.43 -6.87
C ASP A 71 -0.11 3.04 -8.15
N VAL A 72 1.20 2.99 -8.40
CA VAL A 72 1.77 3.54 -9.63
C VAL A 72 2.63 2.55 -10.40
N HIS A 73 2.51 2.60 -11.72
CA HIS A 73 3.38 1.96 -12.70
C HIS A 73 3.99 3.00 -13.66
N LEU A 74 5.17 2.68 -14.20
CA LEU A 74 5.83 3.49 -15.21
C LEU A 74 5.44 3.00 -16.60
N THR A 75 4.98 3.92 -17.47
CA THR A 75 4.67 3.67 -18.87
C THR A 75 5.95 3.54 -19.73
N ALA A 76 5.81 3.16 -21.00
CA ALA A 76 6.91 3.07 -21.94
C ALA A 76 7.59 4.43 -22.15
N ASP A 77 6.82 5.51 -22.24
CA ASP A 77 7.28 6.89 -22.42
C ASP A 77 7.72 7.58 -21.12
N GLY A 78 7.49 6.94 -19.93
CA GLY A 78 8.08 7.38 -18.66
C GLY A 78 7.15 8.14 -17.75
N GLU A 79 5.85 8.09 -18.00
CA GLU A 79 4.81 8.67 -17.16
C GLU A 79 4.41 7.72 -16.02
N LEU A 80 3.99 8.25 -14.88
CA LEU A 80 3.50 7.47 -13.75
C LEU A 80 1.98 7.36 -13.79
N VAL A 81 1.48 6.23 -14.28
CA VAL A 81 0.04 5.93 -14.35
C VAL A 81 -0.42 5.25 -13.08
N VAL A 82 -1.59 5.65 -12.59
CA VAL A 82 -2.20 5.12 -11.36
C VAL A 82 -3.06 3.90 -11.70
N CYS A 83 -2.56 2.71 -11.31
CA CYS A 83 -3.22 1.43 -11.52
C CYS A 83 -2.60 0.41 -10.55
N HIS A 84 -3.41 -0.53 -10.02
CA HIS A 84 -2.89 -1.58 -9.14
C HIS A 84 -2.15 -2.67 -9.91
N ASP A 85 -2.75 -3.17 -11.00
CA ASP A 85 -2.20 -4.26 -11.79
C ASP A 85 -1.18 -3.74 -12.80
N ASN A 86 -0.27 -4.60 -13.25
CA ASN A 86 0.70 -4.25 -14.30
C ASN A 86 0.06 -4.19 -15.70
N THR A 87 -1.22 -4.55 -15.82
CA THR A 87 -2.03 -4.50 -17.05
C THR A 87 -3.33 -3.74 -16.76
N ILE A 88 -3.97 -3.24 -17.84
CA ILE A 88 -5.15 -2.36 -17.69
C ILE A 88 -6.50 -3.10 -17.78
N GLU A 89 -6.51 -4.41 -18.04
CA GLU A 89 -7.73 -5.17 -18.36
C GLU A 89 -8.76 -5.22 -17.26
N ARG A 90 -8.34 -5.33 -16.00
CA ARG A 90 -9.28 -5.53 -14.89
C ARG A 90 -10.08 -4.28 -14.56
N THR A 91 -9.48 -3.12 -14.70
CA THR A 91 -10.06 -1.84 -14.26
C THR A 91 -10.42 -0.91 -15.41
N THR A 92 -10.20 -1.35 -16.67
CA THR A 92 -10.57 -0.56 -17.86
C THR A 92 -11.23 -1.43 -18.93
N ASN A 93 -11.78 -0.77 -19.95
CA ASN A 93 -12.28 -1.43 -21.16
C ASN A 93 -11.18 -1.73 -22.19
N GLY A 94 -9.90 -1.56 -21.81
CA GLY A 94 -8.73 -1.79 -22.66
C GLY A 94 -7.99 -3.08 -22.35
N LYS A 95 -6.88 -3.28 -23.06
CA LYS A 95 -5.92 -4.38 -22.83
C LYS A 95 -4.50 -3.89 -23.09
N GLY A 96 -3.56 -4.35 -22.29
CA GLY A 96 -2.14 -4.10 -22.50
C GLY A 96 -1.35 -3.99 -21.21
N CYS A 97 -0.05 -4.21 -21.30
CA CYS A 97 0.89 -4.04 -20.20
C CYS A 97 1.31 -2.58 -20.13
N ILE A 98 1.12 -1.94 -18.98
CA ILE A 98 1.39 -0.50 -18.78
C ILE A 98 2.82 -0.15 -19.17
N SER A 99 3.81 -0.99 -18.82
CA SER A 99 5.22 -0.72 -19.16
C SER A 99 5.56 -0.79 -20.66
N GLU A 100 4.63 -1.27 -21.49
CA GLU A 100 4.76 -1.41 -22.94
C GLU A 100 3.91 -0.40 -23.72
N MET A 101 3.07 0.38 -23.01
CA MET A 101 2.16 1.37 -23.58
C MET A 101 2.62 2.79 -23.25
N THR A 102 2.33 3.72 -24.14
CA THR A 102 2.46 5.16 -23.87
C THR A 102 1.26 5.66 -23.07
N LEU A 103 1.41 6.81 -22.40
CA LEU A 103 0.28 7.46 -21.70
C LEU A 103 -0.85 7.80 -22.68
N GLU A 104 -0.54 8.24 -23.90
CA GLU A 104 -1.51 8.56 -24.94
C GLU A 104 -2.38 7.34 -25.28
N GLU A 105 -1.76 6.18 -25.48
CA GLU A 105 -2.47 4.92 -25.74
C GLU A 105 -3.36 4.54 -24.55
N ILE A 106 -2.86 4.60 -23.33
CA ILE A 106 -3.61 4.26 -22.11
C ILE A 106 -4.83 5.16 -21.95
N ARG A 107 -4.71 6.45 -22.23
CA ARG A 107 -5.80 7.44 -22.11
C ARG A 107 -6.93 7.26 -23.13
N THR A 108 -6.77 6.39 -24.13
CA THR A 108 -7.87 6.04 -25.04
C THR A 108 -8.92 5.14 -24.37
N TYR A 109 -8.56 4.44 -23.31
CA TYR A 109 -9.45 3.56 -22.53
C TYR A 109 -10.12 4.29 -21.36
N ARG A 110 -11.20 3.69 -20.86
CA ARG A 110 -12.01 4.23 -19.77
C ARG A 110 -12.06 3.23 -18.61
N ILE A 111 -12.08 3.76 -17.41
CA ILE A 111 -12.24 2.97 -16.19
C ILE A 111 -13.60 2.27 -16.22
N VAL A 112 -13.62 1.00 -15.80
CA VAL A 112 -14.82 0.20 -15.61
C VAL A 112 -15.07 0.04 -14.12
N ALA A 113 -16.22 0.49 -13.67
CA ALA A 113 -16.66 0.35 -12.28
C ALA A 113 -16.94 -1.12 -11.92
N ALA A 114 -17.03 -1.43 -10.63
CA ALA A 114 -17.25 -2.80 -10.13
C ALA A 114 -18.57 -3.43 -10.62
N ASP A 115 -19.57 -2.61 -10.95
CA ASP A 115 -20.85 -3.04 -11.53
C ASP A 115 -20.82 -3.25 -13.06
N GLY A 116 -19.64 -3.06 -13.70
CA GLY A 116 -19.44 -3.17 -15.13
C GLY A 116 -19.71 -1.89 -15.92
N THR A 117 -20.11 -0.80 -15.27
CA THR A 117 -20.34 0.49 -15.93
C THR A 117 -19.03 1.07 -16.44
N ILE A 118 -18.95 1.41 -17.74
CA ILE A 118 -17.83 2.15 -18.32
C ILE A 118 -18.02 3.63 -17.96
N THR A 119 -17.03 4.20 -17.28
CA THR A 119 -17.03 5.62 -16.90
C THR A 119 -16.52 6.49 -18.06
N GLU A 120 -16.58 7.81 -17.90
CA GLU A 120 -15.94 8.76 -18.83
C GLU A 120 -14.46 9.02 -18.45
N GLU A 121 -13.98 8.43 -17.37
CA GLU A 121 -12.68 8.72 -16.78
C GLU A 121 -11.61 7.77 -17.31
N PRO A 122 -10.48 8.25 -17.86
CA PRO A 122 -9.31 7.42 -18.15
C PRO A 122 -8.55 7.11 -16.86
N LEU A 123 -7.58 6.18 -16.92
CA LEU A 123 -6.63 6.00 -15.83
C LEU A 123 -5.87 7.31 -15.60
N PRO A 124 -5.84 7.84 -14.35
CA PRO A 124 -5.12 9.08 -14.07
C PRO A 124 -3.61 8.83 -13.98
N THR A 125 -2.83 9.89 -14.13
CA THR A 125 -1.43 9.92 -13.74
C THR A 125 -1.28 10.25 -12.25
N LEU A 126 -0.09 10.01 -11.68
CA LEU A 126 0.23 10.48 -10.34
C LEU A 126 0.06 12.01 -10.25
N GLY A 127 0.48 12.74 -11.30
CA GLY A 127 0.30 14.19 -11.39
C GLY A 127 -1.16 14.62 -11.30
N ASP A 128 -2.06 13.93 -12.00
CA ASP A 128 -3.51 14.20 -11.93
C ASP A 128 -4.03 14.05 -10.49
N VAL A 129 -3.57 13.01 -9.77
CA VAL A 129 -3.91 12.76 -8.36
C VAL A 129 -3.33 13.83 -7.44
N LEU A 130 -2.04 14.15 -7.59
CA LEU A 130 -1.38 15.17 -6.77
C LEU A 130 -2.04 16.54 -6.96
N TRP A 131 -2.34 16.90 -8.20
CA TRP A 131 -3.06 18.14 -8.51
C TRP A 131 -4.46 18.17 -7.88
N ARG A 132 -5.21 17.05 -7.98
CA ARG A 132 -6.56 16.94 -7.42
C ARG A 132 -6.55 17.06 -5.90
N ILE A 133 -5.60 16.43 -5.22
CA ILE A 133 -5.51 16.46 -3.75
C ILE A 133 -4.98 17.81 -3.25
N ASN A 134 -3.96 18.35 -3.89
CA ASN A 134 -3.37 19.68 -3.60
C ASN A 134 -3.16 19.93 -2.09
N GLY A 135 -2.52 18.98 -1.39
CA GLY A 135 -2.18 19.08 0.02
C GLY A 135 -3.35 18.99 1.02
N ARG A 136 -4.60 18.71 0.58
CA ARG A 136 -5.77 18.58 1.47
C ARG A 136 -5.71 17.37 2.42
N CYS A 137 -4.97 16.34 2.05
CA CYS A 137 -4.62 15.20 2.90
C CYS A 137 -3.26 14.66 2.48
N ARG A 138 -2.74 13.68 3.20
CA ARG A 138 -1.51 12.97 2.79
C ARG A 138 -1.76 12.04 1.61
N VAL A 139 -0.71 11.78 0.81
CA VAL A 139 -0.74 10.77 -0.25
C VAL A 139 0.32 9.71 0.05
N LEU A 140 -0.10 8.46 0.04
CA LEU A 140 0.78 7.30 0.16
C LEU A 140 0.87 6.64 -1.22
N VAL A 141 1.99 6.80 -1.90
CA VAL A 141 2.20 6.25 -3.25
C VAL A 141 2.85 4.88 -3.15
N GLU A 142 2.15 3.82 -3.55
CA GLU A 142 2.76 2.50 -3.73
C GLU A 142 3.42 2.41 -5.11
N VAL A 143 4.75 2.30 -5.12
CA VAL A 143 5.47 1.97 -6.37
C VAL A 143 5.49 0.45 -6.53
N LYS A 144 4.84 -0.03 -7.59
CA LYS A 144 4.77 -1.46 -7.90
C LYS A 144 6.13 -2.01 -8.34
N ARG A 145 6.31 -3.32 -8.18
CA ARG A 145 7.55 -3.99 -8.58
C ARG A 145 7.84 -3.76 -10.06
N THR A 146 9.08 -3.43 -10.37
CA THR A 146 9.51 -3.10 -11.72
C THR A 146 10.95 -3.54 -11.98
N LYS A 147 11.28 -3.85 -13.25
CA LYS A 147 12.67 -4.07 -13.71
C LYS A 147 13.43 -2.76 -13.87
N ASN A 148 12.75 -1.61 -13.86
CA ASN A 148 13.30 -0.27 -14.11
C ASN A 148 13.30 0.59 -12.84
N ALA A 149 13.76 0.03 -11.71
CA ALA A 149 13.69 0.67 -10.38
C ALA A 149 14.30 2.08 -10.35
N GLU A 150 15.44 2.30 -11.02
CA GLU A 150 16.07 3.61 -11.09
C GLU A 150 15.23 4.62 -11.89
N ARG A 151 14.65 4.20 -13.04
CA ARG A 151 13.85 5.07 -13.89
C ARG A 151 12.57 5.50 -13.17
N VAL A 152 11.89 4.57 -12.51
CA VAL A 152 10.69 4.85 -11.70
C VAL A 152 11.02 5.78 -10.53
N ALA A 153 12.15 5.57 -9.85
CA ALA A 153 12.55 6.41 -8.73
C ALA A 153 12.81 7.86 -9.17
N LYS A 154 13.47 8.06 -10.33
CA LYS A 154 13.69 9.40 -10.91
C LYS A 154 12.38 10.07 -11.31
N ALA A 155 11.47 9.35 -11.99
CA ALA A 155 10.18 9.89 -12.38
C ALA A 155 9.38 10.33 -11.16
N LEU A 156 9.32 9.50 -10.12
CA LEU A 156 8.60 9.80 -8.88
C LEU A 156 9.17 11.04 -8.15
N ILE A 157 10.48 11.13 -7.99
CA ILE A 157 11.11 12.29 -7.33
C ILE A 157 10.80 13.57 -8.10
N ASN A 158 10.89 13.53 -9.43
CA ASN A 158 10.59 14.67 -10.29
C ASN A 158 9.11 15.08 -10.20
N GLU A 159 8.21 14.13 -10.20
CA GLU A 159 6.76 14.38 -10.10
C GLU A 159 6.41 15.02 -8.75
N VAL A 160 6.92 14.47 -7.64
CA VAL A 160 6.71 15.04 -6.30
C VAL A 160 7.28 16.46 -6.21
N ALA A 161 8.42 16.73 -6.85
CA ALA A 161 9.01 18.07 -6.88
C ALA A 161 8.19 19.04 -7.74
N LEU A 162 7.71 18.60 -8.92
CA LEU A 162 6.89 19.40 -9.84
C LEU A 162 5.62 19.93 -9.16
N TYR A 163 4.94 19.06 -8.38
CA TYR A 163 3.73 19.43 -7.64
C TYR A 163 3.98 19.97 -6.23
N GLN A 164 5.26 20.21 -5.85
CA GLN A 164 5.66 20.68 -4.51
C GLN A 164 5.06 19.82 -3.38
N ALA A 165 4.94 18.52 -3.63
CA ALA A 165 4.20 17.57 -2.80
C ALA A 165 5.03 16.93 -1.66
N ALA A 166 6.29 17.28 -1.51
CA ALA A 166 7.22 16.65 -0.57
C ALA A 166 6.76 16.65 0.89
N GLY A 167 6.00 17.67 1.30
CA GLY A 167 5.51 17.81 2.67
C GLY A 167 4.31 16.92 3.02
N TRP A 168 3.63 16.34 2.01
CA TRP A 168 2.40 15.59 2.19
C TRP A 168 2.34 14.26 1.42
N VAL A 169 3.41 13.90 0.69
CA VAL A 169 3.59 12.58 0.07
C VAL A 169 4.47 11.69 0.93
N ALA A 170 4.15 10.41 1.00
CA ALA A 170 5.02 9.33 1.43
C ALA A 170 5.02 8.24 0.35
N VAL A 171 6.09 7.46 0.25
CA VAL A 171 6.23 6.43 -0.78
C VAL A 171 6.45 5.07 -0.14
N GLN A 172 5.68 4.08 -0.57
CA GLN A 172 5.82 2.70 -0.12
C GLN A 172 6.10 1.73 -1.27
N SER A 173 6.72 0.61 -0.99
CA SER A 173 6.87 -0.49 -1.94
C SER A 173 7.16 -1.82 -1.25
N PHE A 174 6.69 -2.91 -1.89
CA PHE A 174 7.20 -4.26 -1.62
C PHE A 174 8.61 -4.46 -2.19
N ASP A 175 8.99 -3.69 -3.21
CA ASP A 175 10.28 -3.80 -3.88
C ASP A 175 11.36 -3.02 -3.14
N THR A 176 12.29 -3.76 -2.54
CA THR A 176 13.42 -3.16 -1.81
C THR A 176 14.38 -2.41 -2.73
N GLU A 177 14.51 -2.81 -4.01
CA GLU A 177 15.40 -2.14 -4.96
C GLU A 177 14.86 -0.77 -5.34
N VAL A 178 13.54 -0.64 -5.57
CA VAL A 178 12.89 0.66 -5.79
C VAL A 178 13.18 1.61 -4.63
N LEU A 179 12.92 1.16 -3.38
CA LEU A 179 13.16 2.00 -2.20
C LEU A 179 14.63 2.39 -2.05
N ALA A 180 15.54 1.45 -2.33
CA ALA A 180 16.97 1.71 -2.28
C ALA A 180 17.43 2.72 -3.36
N HIS A 181 16.84 2.70 -4.56
CA HIS A 181 17.10 3.70 -5.60
C HIS A 181 16.59 5.08 -5.21
N ILE A 182 15.35 5.17 -4.68
CA ILE A 182 14.81 6.44 -4.17
C ILE A 182 15.73 7.01 -3.09
N HIS A 183 16.15 6.17 -2.13
CA HIS A 183 17.05 6.60 -1.05
C HIS A 183 18.40 7.11 -1.58
N ARG A 184 19.05 6.40 -2.50
CA ARG A 184 20.35 6.80 -3.07
C ARG A 184 20.31 8.08 -3.90
N LEU A 185 19.19 8.34 -4.57
CA LEU A 185 19.01 9.57 -5.36
C LEU A 185 18.75 10.81 -4.48
N GLY A 186 18.45 10.60 -3.20
CA GLY A 186 18.01 11.66 -2.29
C GLY A 186 16.52 12.00 -2.53
N HIS A 187 15.76 12.03 -1.45
CA HIS A 187 14.31 12.25 -1.51
C HIS A 187 13.86 13.17 -0.38
N PRO A 188 12.91 14.08 -0.62
CA PRO A 188 12.42 15.01 0.39
C PRO A 188 11.16 14.51 1.13
N PHE A 189 10.79 13.23 0.98
CA PHE A 189 9.57 12.63 1.51
C PHE A 189 9.87 11.32 2.26
N PRO A 190 9.00 10.87 3.20
CA PRO A 190 9.16 9.59 3.88
C PRO A 190 9.12 8.39 2.92
N ILE A 191 9.97 7.40 3.18
CA ILE A 191 9.97 6.09 2.50
C ILE A 191 9.47 5.03 3.48
N GLU A 192 8.58 4.15 3.02
CA GLU A 192 7.93 3.12 3.81
C GLU A 192 8.09 1.74 3.15
N LYS A 193 8.20 0.70 3.97
CA LYS A 193 8.41 -0.67 3.48
C LYS A 193 7.17 -1.53 3.69
N LEU A 194 6.67 -2.11 2.60
CA LEU A 194 5.60 -3.10 2.62
C LEU A 194 6.13 -4.52 2.83
N PHE A 195 5.41 -5.28 3.67
CA PHE A 195 5.58 -6.71 3.83
C PHE A 195 4.23 -7.41 3.86
N TYR A 196 4.09 -8.56 3.17
CA TYR A 196 2.92 -9.41 3.30
C TYR A 196 2.82 -9.96 4.72
N PHE A 197 3.91 -10.56 5.23
CA PHE A 197 3.96 -11.06 6.61
C PHE A 197 5.39 -11.12 7.14
N LYS A 198 5.52 -11.21 8.46
CA LYS A 198 6.76 -11.52 9.16
C LYS A 198 6.58 -12.84 9.91
N VAL A 199 7.53 -13.76 9.72
CA VAL A 199 7.52 -15.04 10.44
C VAL A 199 7.84 -14.78 11.91
N PRO A 200 6.96 -15.16 12.87
CA PRO A 200 7.22 -15.02 14.29
C PRO A 200 8.48 -15.79 14.70
N PHE A 201 9.25 -15.21 15.61
CA PHE A 201 10.47 -15.79 16.19
C PHE A 201 11.62 -15.99 15.20
N LEU A 202 11.45 -15.86 13.90
CA LEU A 202 12.50 -15.95 12.90
C LEU A 202 12.83 -14.56 12.32
N PRO A 203 14.08 -14.30 11.94
CA PRO A 203 14.46 -13.03 11.28
C PRO A 203 14.08 -13.04 9.79
N LEU A 204 12.86 -13.52 9.48
CA LEU A 204 12.34 -13.63 8.12
C LEU A 204 11.08 -12.81 7.97
N ALA A 205 11.01 -12.04 6.89
CA ALA A 205 9.82 -11.34 6.44
C ALA A 205 9.60 -11.64 4.95
N TYR A 206 8.36 -11.65 4.52
CA TYR A 206 7.99 -11.88 3.13
C TYR A 206 7.48 -10.58 2.51
N ASP A 207 8.20 -10.12 1.50
CA ASP A 207 7.89 -8.94 0.69
C ASP A 207 7.74 -9.29 -0.81
N GLY A 208 7.52 -10.59 -1.09
CA GLY A 208 7.59 -11.16 -2.42
C GLY A 208 8.95 -11.83 -2.72
N SER A 209 9.91 -11.63 -1.81
CA SER A 209 11.20 -12.31 -1.83
C SER A 209 11.51 -12.80 -0.44
N LEU A 210 11.81 -13.93 -0.03
CA LEU A 210 12.12 -14.34 1.35
C LEU A 210 13.35 -13.57 1.89
N ALA A 211 13.13 -12.35 2.36
CA ALA A 211 14.16 -11.49 2.88
C ALA A 211 14.41 -11.73 4.38
N ARG A 212 15.68 -11.72 4.78
CA ARG A 212 16.03 -11.69 6.20
C ARG A 212 15.66 -10.33 6.77
N PHE A 213 14.73 -10.31 7.74
CA PHE A 213 14.31 -9.10 8.39
C PHE A 213 15.37 -8.60 9.37
N ASN A 214 15.97 -7.47 9.04
CA ASN A 214 16.93 -6.79 9.90
C ASN A 214 16.65 -5.29 9.86
N PHE A 215 16.30 -4.68 11.00
CA PHE A 215 15.99 -3.27 11.10
C PHE A 215 17.13 -2.36 10.62
N SER A 216 18.39 -2.74 10.85
CA SER A 216 19.54 -1.93 10.41
C SER A 216 19.68 -1.85 8.89
N LYS A 217 19.11 -2.81 8.15
CA LYS A 217 19.06 -2.75 6.68
C LYS A 217 18.08 -1.68 6.18
N TYR A 218 17.15 -1.27 7.04
CA TYR A 218 16.05 -0.37 6.74
C TYR A 218 16.09 0.88 7.62
N ASP A 219 17.27 1.40 7.95
CA ASP A 219 17.45 2.59 8.78
C ASP A 219 16.82 3.85 8.14
N TYR A 220 16.83 3.94 6.80
CA TYR A 220 16.22 5.00 6.00
C TYR A 220 14.67 4.89 5.87
N ILE A 221 14.07 3.78 6.30
CA ILE A 221 12.62 3.58 6.26
C ILE A 221 11.96 4.25 7.45
N SER A 222 10.88 4.99 7.23
CA SER A 222 10.10 5.69 8.26
C SER A 222 8.98 4.85 8.84
N SER A 223 8.36 3.96 8.04
CA SER A 223 7.24 3.11 8.44
C SER A 223 7.35 1.71 7.87
N PHE A 224 6.88 0.72 8.62
CA PHE A 224 6.73 -0.66 8.18
C PHE A 224 5.26 -1.02 8.08
N ASN A 225 4.81 -1.41 6.89
CA ASN A 225 3.41 -1.61 6.58
C ASN A 225 3.12 -3.10 6.34
N PHE A 226 2.21 -3.69 7.13
CA PHE A 226 1.91 -5.13 7.12
C PHE A 226 0.43 -5.39 6.90
N HIS A 227 0.13 -6.55 6.33
CA HIS A 227 -1.23 -7.06 6.39
C HIS A 227 -1.62 -7.32 7.87
N TYR A 228 -2.78 -6.82 8.29
CA TYR A 228 -3.19 -6.74 9.70
C TYR A 228 -3.18 -8.09 10.45
N LYS A 229 -3.44 -9.21 9.75
CA LYS A 229 -3.43 -10.56 10.33
C LYS A 229 -2.05 -11.04 10.80
N TYR A 230 -0.97 -10.37 10.37
CA TYR A 230 0.40 -10.84 10.63
C TYR A 230 1.19 -9.94 11.57
N ILE A 231 0.51 -9.02 12.25
CA ILE A 231 1.13 -8.20 13.29
C ILE A 231 0.98 -8.83 14.68
N SER A 232 1.84 -8.46 15.60
CA SER A 232 1.80 -8.91 16.98
C SER A 232 2.22 -7.78 17.92
N PRO A 233 1.81 -7.79 19.22
CA PRO A 233 2.22 -6.77 20.18
C PRO A 233 3.74 -6.60 20.26
N ARG A 234 4.47 -7.71 20.18
CA ARG A 234 5.94 -7.71 20.21
C ARG A 234 6.54 -7.03 18.97
N LEU A 235 5.95 -7.25 17.77
CA LEU A 235 6.40 -6.61 16.54
C LEU A 235 6.16 -5.11 16.59
N VAL A 236 4.94 -4.67 16.96
CA VAL A 236 4.57 -3.26 17.10
C VAL A 236 5.51 -2.55 18.07
N LYS A 237 5.67 -3.10 19.29
CA LYS A 237 6.58 -2.55 20.30
C LYS A 237 8.02 -2.43 19.78
N LYS A 238 8.49 -3.44 19.02
CA LYS A 238 9.84 -3.42 18.43
C LYS A 238 9.99 -2.34 17.38
N ILE A 239 9.00 -2.15 16.50
CA ILE A 239 9.01 -1.10 15.48
C ILE A 239 9.04 0.28 16.15
N HIS A 240 8.14 0.55 17.10
CA HIS A 240 8.10 1.80 17.84
C HIS A 240 9.40 2.06 18.63
N SER A 241 10.01 1.02 19.23
CA SER A 241 11.29 1.17 19.93
C SER A 241 12.47 1.56 19.03
N CYS A 242 12.31 1.42 17.71
CA CYS A 242 13.27 1.89 16.71
C CYS A 242 12.91 3.27 16.16
N GLY A 243 11.93 3.97 16.73
CA GLY A 243 11.44 5.27 16.25
C GLY A 243 10.74 5.21 14.90
N LYS A 244 10.18 4.05 14.53
CA LYS A 244 9.48 3.82 13.26
C LYS A 244 7.99 3.67 13.49
N SER A 245 7.18 4.02 12.47
CA SER A 245 5.73 3.80 12.50
C SER A 245 5.34 2.44 11.91
N ILE A 246 4.09 2.06 12.16
CA ILE A 246 3.48 0.87 11.60
C ILE A 246 2.08 1.19 11.06
N LYS A 247 1.85 0.82 9.80
CA LYS A 247 0.52 0.85 9.19
C LYS A 247 0.03 -0.56 8.92
N VAL A 248 -1.26 -0.77 8.93
CA VAL A 248 -1.86 -2.06 8.64
C VAL A 248 -2.85 -1.98 7.48
N TRP A 249 -2.90 -3.01 6.65
CA TRP A 249 -3.73 -3.14 5.47
C TRP A 249 -4.27 -4.57 5.30
N THR A 250 -5.37 -4.84 4.59
CA THR A 250 -6.48 -3.95 4.35
C THR A 250 -7.52 -4.23 5.42
N LEU A 251 -8.05 -3.18 6.04
CA LEU A 251 -8.98 -3.27 7.18
C LEU A 251 -10.23 -2.44 6.87
N ASP A 252 -11.39 -3.10 6.64
CA ASP A 252 -12.60 -2.46 6.12
C ASP A 252 -13.59 -2.01 7.20
N GLY A 253 -13.12 -1.90 8.43
CA GLY A 253 -13.92 -1.29 9.49
C GLY A 253 -13.24 -1.34 10.85
N PRO A 254 -13.62 -0.45 11.78
CA PRO A 254 -12.99 -0.34 13.09
C PRO A 254 -13.17 -1.57 13.98
N LYS A 255 -14.19 -2.39 13.73
CA LYS A 255 -14.42 -3.64 14.47
C LYS A 255 -13.37 -4.71 14.22
N GLU A 256 -12.64 -4.59 13.11
CA GLU A 256 -11.56 -5.50 12.73
C GLU A 256 -10.19 -5.00 13.22
N LEU A 257 -10.13 -3.78 13.76
CA LEU A 257 -8.88 -3.20 14.24
C LEU A 257 -8.31 -4.07 15.37
N PRO A 258 -7.09 -4.59 15.19
CA PRO A 258 -6.41 -5.26 16.29
C PRO A 258 -6.23 -4.30 17.46
N MET A 259 -6.36 -4.79 18.70
CA MET A 259 -6.11 -4.00 19.92
C MET A 259 -4.61 -3.72 20.10
N LEU A 260 -3.98 -3.23 19.05
CA LEU A 260 -2.56 -2.92 19.00
C LEU A 260 -2.41 -1.44 18.61
N PRO A 261 -1.46 -0.74 19.20
CA PRO A 261 -1.22 0.67 18.92
C PRO A 261 -0.55 0.85 17.55
N VAL A 262 -1.32 0.64 16.47
CA VAL A 262 -0.88 0.96 15.10
C VAL A 262 -1.08 2.44 14.82
N ASP A 263 -0.24 3.01 13.96
CA ASP A 263 -0.26 4.46 13.68
C ASP A 263 -1.26 4.81 12.58
N ALA A 264 -1.54 3.87 11.66
CA ALA A 264 -2.53 4.05 10.62
C ALA A 264 -3.15 2.73 10.15
N VAL A 265 -4.36 2.83 9.60
CA VAL A 265 -5.04 1.79 8.85
C VAL A 265 -5.18 2.20 7.39
N ILE A 266 -5.02 1.24 6.48
CA ILE A 266 -5.25 1.39 5.05
C ILE A 266 -6.48 0.56 4.72
N THR A 267 -7.55 1.18 4.19
CA THR A 267 -8.90 0.61 4.08
C THR A 267 -9.54 0.86 2.72
N ASP A 268 -10.27 -0.13 2.20
CA ASP A 268 -11.13 0.04 1.02
C ASP A 268 -12.42 0.80 1.35
N ARG A 269 -12.82 0.82 2.64
CA ARG A 269 -14.07 1.39 3.12
C ARG A 269 -13.82 2.54 4.11
N PRO A 270 -13.26 3.68 3.62
CA PRO A 270 -12.99 4.83 4.48
C PRO A 270 -14.28 5.43 5.09
N ASP A 271 -15.42 5.22 4.45
CA ASP A 271 -16.75 5.63 4.90
C ASP A 271 -17.22 4.94 6.21
N LEU A 272 -16.62 3.81 6.57
CA LEU A 272 -16.93 3.09 7.82
C LEU A 272 -16.11 3.57 9.03
N TRP A 273 -15.22 4.55 8.83
CA TRP A 273 -14.35 5.12 9.85
C TRP A 273 -14.83 6.53 10.25
N GLU A 274 -16.08 6.62 10.70
CA GLU A 274 -16.66 7.88 11.16
C GLU A 274 -15.87 8.46 12.35
N ARG A 275 -15.63 9.78 12.34
CA ARG A 275 -14.89 10.53 13.37
C ARG A 275 -15.81 11.37 14.24
#